data_4ebd38ce4cbf0ba61650d1bc7e190fd4
#
_entry.id   4ebd38ce4cbf0ba61650d1bc7e190fd4
#
_cell.length_a   1.000
_cell.length_b   1.000
_cell.length_c   1.000
_cell.angle_alpha   90.00
_cell.angle_beta   90.00
_cell.angle_gamma   90.00
#
_symmetry.space_group_name_H-M   'P 1'
#
loop_
_entity.id
_entity.type
_entity.pdbx_description
1 polymer ?
#
loop_
_entity_poly.entity_id
_entity_poly.type
_entity_poly.pdbx_seq_one_letter_code
_entity_poly.pdbx_strand_id
1 'polypeptide(L)'
;MENVERDVMDFDVVIVGAGPSGLAAACRLMQQANEAEQELTVCVVEKGSEVGAHILSGAVFEPRALAELFPDWEERGAPLNTPATRDDVYLLKDAEKAQKIPNALVPKSM
;
A
#
# COMPACT_ATOMS: atom_id res chain seq x y z
N MET A 1 5.36 -0.21 39.13
CA MET A 1 5.68 -0.62 37.73
C MET A 1 6.51 -1.88 37.78
N GLU A 2 6.05 -2.89 37.11
CA GLU A 2 6.84 -4.09 36.95
C GLU A 2 8.07 -3.81 36.10
N ASN A 3 9.24 -4.34 36.52
CA ASN A 3 10.44 -4.30 35.71
C ASN A 3 10.27 -5.27 34.53
N VAL A 4 10.00 -4.73 33.35
CA VAL A 4 9.94 -5.51 32.10
C VAL A 4 11.35 -5.53 31.52
N GLU A 5 11.93 -6.71 31.39
CA GLU A 5 13.13 -6.87 30.56
C GLU A 5 12.78 -6.59 29.11
N ARG A 6 13.53 -5.68 28.50
CA ARG A 6 13.33 -5.30 27.09
C ARG A 6 14.56 -5.68 26.30
N ASP A 7 14.35 -6.41 25.24
CA ASP A 7 15.39 -6.63 24.25
C ASP A 7 15.60 -5.36 23.43
N VAL A 8 16.85 -4.99 23.25
CA VAL A 8 17.23 -3.82 22.44
C VAL A 8 17.90 -4.30 21.17
N MET A 9 17.39 -3.83 20.04
CA MET A 9 17.96 -4.08 18.72
C MET A 9 18.17 -2.73 18.02
N ASP A 10 19.35 -2.54 17.45
CA ASP A 10 19.69 -1.32 16.74
C ASP A 10 19.52 -1.49 15.23
N PHE A 11 18.84 -0.53 14.61
CA PHE A 11 18.65 -0.45 13.16
C PHE A 11 19.03 0.95 12.68
N ASP A 12 19.50 1.04 11.44
CA ASP A 12 19.79 2.35 10.81
C ASP A 12 18.50 3.14 10.58
N VAL A 13 17.42 2.46 10.18
CA VAL A 13 16.12 3.06 9.96
C VAL A 13 15.02 2.20 10.58
N VAL A 14 14.12 2.83 11.31
CA VAL A 14 12.90 2.20 11.82
C VAL A 14 11.69 2.90 11.20
N ILE A 15 10.84 2.13 10.55
CA ILE A 15 9.59 2.62 9.95
C ILE A 15 8.43 2.11 10.78
N VAL A 16 7.60 3.01 11.25
CA VAL A 16 6.42 2.69 12.03
C VAL A 16 5.20 2.59 11.11
N GLY A 17 4.68 1.39 10.98
CA GLY A 17 3.55 1.07 10.11
C GLY A 17 3.96 0.38 8.81
N ALA A 18 3.40 -0.82 8.59
CA ALA A 18 3.60 -1.63 7.39
C ALA A 18 2.43 -1.47 6.40
N GLY A 19 1.92 -0.26 6.26
CA GLY A 19 1.00 0.12 5.20
C GLY A 19 1.73 0.40 3.89
N PRO A 20 1.01 0.79 2.83
CA PRO A 20 1.60 1.03 1.51
C PRO A 20 2.76 2.03 1.53
N SER A 21 2.64 3.13 2.27
CA SER A 21 3.70 4.15 2.34
C SER A 21 4.93 3.66 3.08
N GLY A 22 4.76 2.98 4.21
CA GLY A 22 5.87 2.43 5.00
C GLY A 22 6.62 1.34 4.24
N LEU A 23 5.90 0.45 3.58
CA LEU A 23 6.50 -0.60 2.76
C LEU A 23 7.20 -0.04 1.52
N ALA A 24 6.62 0.97 0.86
CA ALA A 24 7.25 1.64 -0.26
C ALA A 24 8.56 2.32 0.15
N ALA A 25 8.57 2.99 1.29
CA ALA A 25 9.78 3.60 1.84
C ALA A 25 10.87 2.56 2.14
N ALA A 26 10.52 1.44 2.77
CA ALA A 26 11.45 0.36 3.06
C ALA A 26 12.03 -0.24 1.77
N CYS A 27 11.19 -0.54 0.79
CA CYS A 27 11.63 -1.09 -0.50
C CYS A 27 12.57 -0.12 -1.22
N ARG A 28 12.24 1.16 -1.27
CA ARG A 28 13.06 2.15 -1.97
C ARG A 28 14.40 2.37 -1.28
N LEU A 29 14.42 2.43 0.05
CA LEU A 29 15.66 2.50 0.82
C LEU A 29 16.59 1.31 0.52
N MET A 30 16.05 0.11 0.51
CA MET A 30 16.82 -1.08 0.21
C MET A 30 17.31 -1.12 -1.24
N GLN A 31 16.52 -0.67 -2.20
CA GLN A 31 16.94 -0.53 -3.60
C GLN A 31 18.13 0.43 -3.70
N GLN A 32 18.04 1.60 -3.09
CA GLN A 32 19.11 2.61 -3.11
C GLN A 32 20.37 2.12 -2.40
N ALA A 33 20.24 1.44 -1.26
CA ALA A 33 21.36 0.86 -0.56
C ALA A 33 22.09 -0.20 -1.39
N ASN A 34 21.33 -1.07 -2.08
CA ASN A 34 21.88 -2.07 -2.97
C ASN A 34 22.59 -1.46 -4.19
N GLU A 35 21.99 -0.43 -4.80
CA GLU A 35 22.60 0.31 -5.92
C GLU A 35 23.93 1.00 -5.50
N ALA A 36 23.99 1.50 -4.27
CA ALA A 36 25.17 2.16 -3.72
C ALA A 36 26.16 1.18 -3.08
N GLU A 37 25.88 -0.12 -3.09
CA GLU A 37 26.68 -1.16 -2.42
C GLU A 37 26.93 -0.85 -0.94
N GLN A 38 25.92 -0.28 -0.27
CA GLN A 38 25.97 0.08 1.15
C GLN A 38 25.13 -0.91 1.96
N GLU A 39 25.64 -1.27 3.13
CA GLU A 39 24.85 -1.99 4.12
C GLU A 39 23.91 -1.03 4.83
N LEU A 40 22.63 -1.36 4.82
CA LEU A 40 21.60 -0.61 5.52
C LEU A 40 20.65 -1.59 6.20
N THR A 41 20.40 -1.39 7.49
CA THR A 41 19.43 -2.16 8.24
C THR A 41 18.13 -1.38 8.39
N VAL A 42 17.04 -1.92 7.88
CA VAL A 42 15.72 -1.32 7.96
C VAL A 42 14.78 -2.25 8.72
N CYS A 43 14.13 -1.71 9.73
CA CYS A 43 13.09 -2.41 10.49
C CYS A 43 11.75 -1.73 10.25
N VAL A 44 10.73 -2.51 9.91
CA VAL A 44 9.35 -2.05 9.82
C VAL A 44 8.58 -2.66 10.98
N VAL A 45 7.94 -1.81 11.79
CA VAL A 45 7.13 -2.24 12.92
C VAL A 45 5.66 -2.03 12.62
N GLU A 46 4.85 -3.06 12.86
CA GLU A 46 3.41 -3.08 12.59
C GLU A 46 2.64 -3.46 13.85
N LYS A 47 1.60 -2.67 14.19
CA LYS A 47 0.75 -2.94 15.37
C LYS A 47 -0.22 -4.10 15.17
N GLY A 48 -0.58 -4.40 13.94
CA GLY A 48 -1.46 -5.53 13.61
C GLY A 48 -0.78 -6.88 13.81
N SER A 49 -1.56 -7.93 13.86
CA SER A 49 -1.05 -9.30 13.96
C SER A 49 -0.25 -9.73 12.73
N GLU A 50 -0.51 -9.11 11.61
CA GLU A 50 0.17 -9.30 10.33
C GLU A 50 0.04 -8.04 9.48
N VAL A 51 0.86 -7.93 8.43
CA VAL A 51 0.76 -6.86 7.45
C VAL A 51 -0.60 -6.91 6.76
N GLY A 52 -1.33 -5.79 6.75
CA GLY A 52 -2.65 -5.71 6.14
C GLY A 52 -3.83 -6.06 7.05
N ALA A 53 -3.59 -6.45 8.31
CA ALA A 53 -4.65 -6.86 9.23
C ALA A 53 -5.72 -5.78 9.48
N HIS A 54 -5.36 -4.50 9.36
CA HIS A 54 -6.27 -3.38 9.57
C HIS A 54 -6.73 -2.70 8.28
N ILE A 55 -6.48 -3.29 7.13
CA ILE A 55 -6.91 -2.77 5.84
C ILE A 55 -8.30 -3.32 5.49
N LEU A 56 -9.18 -2.46 5.01
CA LEU A 56 -10.47 -2.88 4.46
C LEU A 56 -10.25 -3.66 3.16
N SER A 57 -11.00 -4.74 2.99
CA SER A 57 -10.96 -5.53 1.77
C SER A 57 -11.74 -4.88 0.63
N GLY A 58 -11.33 -5.13 -0.59
CA GLY A 58 -12.01 -4.66 -1.79
C GLY A 58 -11.69 -3.19 -2.11
N ALA A 59 -10.71 -3.00 -2.95
CA ALA A 59 -10.31 -1.68 -3.45
C ALA A 59 -9.98 -1.77 -4.93
N VAL A 60 -10.21 -0.68 -5.65
CA VAL A 60 -9.63 -0.48 -6.97
C VAL A 60 -8.24 0.10 -6.77
N PHE A 61 -7.24 -0.58 -7.31
CA PHE A 61 -5.84 -0.23 -7.15
C PHE A 61 -5.30 0.38 -8.43
N GLU A 62 -4.72 1.58 -8.31
CA GLU A 62 -3.97 2.22 -9.40
C GLU A 62 -2.52 1.73 -9.37
N PRO A 63 -2.06 0.96 -10.36
CA PRO A 63 -0.73 0.33 -10.31
C PRO A 63 0.43 1.25 -10.63
N ARG A 64 0.20 2.52 -10.91
CA ARG A 64 1.24 3.47 -11.30
C ARG A 64 2.38 3.55 -10.30
N ALA A 65 2.06 3.75 -9.02
CA ALA A 65 3.08 3.84 -7.97
C ALA A 65 3.86 2.54 -7.81
N LEU A 66 3.19 1.40 -7.93
CA LEU A 66 3.83 0.09 -7.92
C LEU A 66 4.78 -0.08 -9.11
N ALA A 67 4.38 0.35 -10.30
CA ALA A 67 5.20 0.29 -11.51
C ALA A 67 6.42 1.24 -11.45
N GLU A 68 6.29 2.38 -10.78
CA GLU A 68 7.42 3.28 -10.53
C GLU A 68 8.44 2.67 -9.56
N LEU A 69 7.98 1.97 -8.53
CA LEU A 69 8.83 1.32 -7.55
C LEU A 69 9.43 0.00 -8.07
N PHE A 70 8.62 -0.79 -8.75
CA PHE A 70 8.99 -2.09 -9.35
C PHE A 70 8.49 -2.14 -10.80
N PRO A 71 9.30 -1.71 -11.79
CA PRO A 71 8.90 -1.80 -13.19
C PRO A 71 8.55 -3.20 -13.66
N ASP A 72 9.11 -4.22 -13.00
CA ASP A 72 8.90 -5.65 -13.26
C ASP A 72 7.85 -6.29 -12.31
N TRP A 73 6.89 -5.52 -11.81
CA TRP A 73 5.91 -5.98 -10.83
C TRP A 73 5.05 -7.17 -11.30
N GLU A 74 4.74 -7.23 -12.59
CA GLU A 74 3.98 -8.35 -13.17
C GLU A 74 4.79 -9.63 -13.13
N GLU A 75 6.07 -9.58 -13.53
CA GLU A 75 7.00 -10.72 -13.54
C GLU A 75 7.29 -11.21 -12.11
N ARG A 76 7.28 -10.31 -11.13
CA ARG A 76 7.40 -10.62 -9.70
C ARG A 76 6.15 -11.28 -9.11
N GLY A 77 5.06 -11.34 -9.84
CA GLY A 77 3.84 -12.00 -9.42
C GLY A 77 2.97 -11.17 -8.48
N ALA A 78 2.96 -9.85 -8.62
CA ALA A 78 2.02 -9.01 -7.89
C ALA A 78 0.57 -9.45 -8.19
N PRO A 79 -0.29 -9.63 -7.17
CA PRO A 79 -1.59 -10.27 -7.32
C PRO A 79 -2.67 -9.33 -7.87
N LEU A 80 -2.34 -8.54 -8.90
CA LEU A 80 -3.27 -7.66 -9.61
C LEU A 80 -3.83 -8.39 -10.84
N ASN A 81 -4.74 -9.33 -10.60
CA ASN A 81 -5.20 -10.29 -11.60
C ASN A 81 -6.51 -9.89 -12.28
N THR A 82 -7.22 -8.90 -11.73
CA THR A 82 -8.55 -8.52 -12.21
C THR A 82 -8.58 -7.04 -12.54
N PRO A 83 -8.38 -6.66 -13.81
CA PRO A 83 -8.47 -5.25 -14.20
C PRO A 83 -9.89 -4.73 -14.06
N ALA A 84 -10.03 -3.51 -13.52
CA ALA A 84 -11.29 -2.79 -13.52
C ALA A 84 -11.48 -2.14 -14.89
N THR A 85 -12.43 -2.65 -15.67
CA THR A 85 -12.68 -2.21 -17.05
C THR A 85 -13.82 -1.21 -17.15
N ARG A 86 -14.60 -1.07 -16.09
CA ARG A 86 -15.74 -0.17 -16.03
C ARG A 86 -15.92 0.40 -14.65
N ASP A 87 -16.23 1.69 -14.59
CA ASP A 87 -16.52 2.42 -13.36
C ASP A 87 -17.84 3.17 -13.53
N ASP A 88 -18.78 2.95 -12.63
CA ASP A 88 -20.08 3.60 -12.61
C ASP A 88 -20.31 4.26 -11.25
N VAL A 89 -20.65 5.55 -11.27
CA VAL A 89 -20.93 6.32 -10.06
C VAL A 89 -22.41 6.62 -9.97
N TYR A 90 -23.01 6.33 -8.81
CA TYR A 90 -24.42 6.54 -8.53
C TYR A 90 -24.60 7.50 -7.35
N LEU A 91 -25.53 8.45 -7.49
CA LEU A 91 -26.01 9.26 -6.39
C LEU A 91 -27.26 8.59 -5.80
N LEU A 92 -27.20 8.23 -4.53
CA LEU A 92 -28.35 7.69 -3.81
C LEU A 92 -29.29 8.83 -3.40
N LYS A 93 -30.51 8.78 -3.85
CA LYS A 93 -31.56 9.77 -3.51
C LYS A 93 -32.35 9.39 -2.27
N ASP A 94 -32.69 8.12 -2.17
CA ASP A 94 -33.39 7.52 -1.03
C ASP A 94 -33.08 6.00 -0.98
N ALA A 95 -33.74 5.28 -0.11
CA ALA A 95 -33.51 3.83 0.07
C ALA A 95 -33.82 2.98 -1.17
N GLU A 96 -34.60 3.49 -2.11
CA GLU A 96 -35.06 2.73 -3.28
C GLU A 96 -34.60 3.30 -4.62
N LYS A 97 -34.06 4.53 -4.62
CA LYS A 97 -33.73 5.27 -5.85
C LYS A 97 -32.30 5.71 -5.89
N ALA A 98 -31.63 5.36 -6.98
CA ALA A 98 -30.28 5.82 -7.31
C ALA A 98 -30.26 6.45 -8.72
N GLN A 99 -29.49 7.49 -8.88
CA GLN A 99 -29.28 8.13 -10.19
C GLN A 99 -27.82 7.92 -10.61
N LYS A 100 -27.64 7.35 -11.78
CA LYS A 100 -26.31 7.22 -12.39
C LYS A 100 -25.80 8.58 -12.82
N ILE A 101 -24.56 8.89 -12.42
CA ILE A 101 -23.86 10.09 -12.89
C ILE A 101 -23.22 9.76 -14.24
N PRO A 102 -23.43 10.63 -15.29
CA PRO A 102 -22.78 10.42 -16.57
C PRO A 102 -21.25 10.36 -16.44
N ASN A 103 -20.61 9.40 -17.09
CA ASN A 103 -19.16 9.17 -17.01
C ASN A 103 -18.34 10.42 -17.37
N ALA A 104 -18.87 11.30 -18.23
CA ALA A 104 -18.22 12.56 -18.60
C ALA A 104 -18.07 13.55 -17.42
N LEU A 105 -18.87 13.38 -16.35
CA LEU A 105 -18.85 14.23 -15.15
C LEU A 105 -18.04 13.61 -14.01
N VAL A 106 -17.57 12.39 -14.17
CA VAL A 106 -16.75 11.68 -13.16
C VAL A 106 -15.28 12.01 -13.39
N PRO A 107 -14.57 12.51 -12.37
CA PRO A 107 -13.13 12.75 -12.50
C PRO A 107 -12.36 11.46 -12.83
N LYS A 108 -11.38 11.54 -13.72
CA LYS A 108 -10.59 10.38 -14.15
C LYS A 108 -9.74 9.74 -13.05
N SER A 109 -9.58 10.43 -11.93
CA SER A 109 -8.82 9.98 -10.76
C SER A 109 -9.65 9.26 -9.70
N MET A 110 -10.91 9.05 -9.96
CA MET A 110 -11.81 8.31 -9.06
C MET A 110 -12.01 6.88 -9.52
#